data_0b59ad167d0f5a284a99140b9495cdca
#
_entry.id   0b59ad167d0f5a284a99140b9495cdca
#
_cell.length_a   1.000
_cell.length_b   1.000
_cell.length_c   1.000
_cell.angle_alpha   90.00
_cell.angle_beta   90.00
_cell.angle_gamma   90.00
#
_symmetry.space_group_name_H-M   'P 1'
#
loop_
_entity.id
_entity.type
_entity.pdbx_description
1 polymer ?
#
loop_
_entity_poly.entity_id
_entity_poly.type
_entity_poly.pdbx_seq_one_letter_code
_entity_poly.pdbx_strand_id
1 'polypeptide(L)'
;MTVAPKIDIHDLGSVRAAANTTDLAAAAEIGRDKNARKMSTTRVRLPDLSARPDEIGRLSSALRGMVSALYERIEGNEQFATDVAHEIKNPLASLRSAVGTMRVAKRDDQRETLLEVIEHDVRRLDRLVSDISNASRLDSELVKEEEETFDLLKMLGNINDFLGREADSKGVEYIADLPDDPIRVQGPEGRLAQVFVNLITNAISFCEDGDAIRVWARRRENRVLILVEDTGPGIPNEALTKVFKRFYSERPEGQFGNNSGLGLAISKQIVEAHGGVIWAENIRPSKADMTSEPLGARFVVGLPV
;
A
#
# COMPACT_ATOMS: atom_id res chain seq x y z
N MET A 1 -2.46 -62.61 -45.09
CA MET A 1 -1.55 -62.19 -44.00
C MET A 1 -1.15 -60.78 -44.28
N THR A 2 -1.85 -59.86 -43.65
CA THR A 2 -1.64 -58.39 -43.82
C THR A 2 -0.83 -57.91 -42.60
N VAL A 3 0.39 -57.46 -42.86
CA VAL A 3 1.32 -56.94 -41.84
C VAL A 3 0.90 -55.49 -41.47
N ALA A 4 0.60 -55.26 -40.20
CA ALA A 4 0.32 -53.94 -39.69
C ALA A 4 1.63 -53.09 -39.60
N PRO A 5 1.60 -51.78 -39.93
CA PRO A 5 2.79 -50.94 -39.85
C PRO A 5 3.16 -50.66 -38.38
N LYS A 6 4.46 -50.82 -38.06
CA LYS A 6 5.05 -50.40 -36.80
C LYS A 6 5.02 -48.86 -36.69
N ILE A 7 4.35 -48.36 -35.67
CA ILE A 7 4.39 -46.94 -35.31
C ILE A 7 5.72 -46.66 -34.58
N ASP A 8 6.50 -45.75 -35.14
CA ASP A 8 7.80 -45.33 -34.59
C ASP A 8 7.59 -44.38 -33.41
N ILE A 9 8.21 -44.71 -32.25
CA ILE A 9 8.03 -44.02 -31.00
C ILE A 9 8.61 -42.57 -31.03
N HIS A 10 9.42 -42.24 -32.02
CA HIS A 10 9.98 -40.91 -32.24
C HIS A 10 8.98 -39.89 -32.78
N ASP A 11 7.86 -40.32 -33.34
CA ASP A 11 6.86 -39.40 -33.94
C ASP A 11 5.85 -38.84 -32.91
N LEU A 12 5.76 -39.44 -31.73
CA LEU A 12 4.87 -38.96 -30.65
C LEU A 12 5.39 -37.70 -29.93
N GLY A 13 6.68 -37.43 -30.01
CA GLY A 13 7.30 -36.22 -29.44
C GLY A 13 7.01 -34.95 -30.24
N SER A 14 7.02 -35.07 -31.57
CA SER A 14 6.77 -33.95 -32.48
C SER A 14 5.29 -33.51 -32.49
N VAL A 15 4.37 -34.48 -32.41
CA VAL A 15 2.91 -34.22 -32.34
C VAL A 15 2.53 -33.56 -31.00
N ARG A 16 3.19 -33.94 -29.90
CA ARG A 16 2.95 -33.34 -28.59
C ARG A 16 3.51 -31.91 -28.46
N ALA A 17 4.63 -31.64 -29.14
CA ALA A 17 5.21 -30.27 -29.20
C ALA A 17 4.38 -29.32 -30.08
N ALA A 18 3.83 -29.85 -31.20
CA ALA A 18 2.97 -29.07 -32.09
C ALA A 18 1.61 -28.76 -31.46
N ALA A 19 0.99 -29.69 -30.72
CA ALA A 19 -0.25 -29.44 -29.98
C ALA A 19 -0.08 -28.40 -28.88
N ASN A 20 1.04 -28.45 -28.14
CA ASN A 20 1.32 -27.43 -27.09
C ASN A 20 1.61 -26.03 -27.63
N THR A 21 2.20 -25.89 -28.81
CA THR A 21 2.46 -24.58 -29.42
C THR A 21 1.20 -23.98 -30.02
N THR A 22 0.29 -24.78 -30.57
CA THR A 22 -1.00 -24.29 -31.11
C THR A 22 -1.94 -23.88 -29.99
N ASP A 23 -1.99 -24.61 -28.88
CA ASP A 23 -2.80 -24.24 -27.70
C ASP A 23 -2.26 -23.00 -26.98
N LEU A 24 -0.94 -22.82 -26.92
CA LEU A 24 -0.31 -21.61 -26.38
C LEU A 24 -0.55 -20.38 -27.26
N ALA A 25 -0.53 -20.55 -28.59
CA ALA A 25 -0.85 -19.46 -29.53
C ALA A 25 -2.33 -19.09 -29.46
N ALA A 26 -3.23 -20.07 -29.41
CA ALA A 26 -4.67 -19.84 -29.23
C ALA A 26 -5.01 -19.21 -27.86
N ALA A 27 -4.33 -19.62 -26.78
CA ALA A 27 -4.46 -19.00 -25.47
C ALA A 27 -3.92 -17.57 -25.45
N ALA A 28 -2.86 -17.28 -26.19
CA ALA A 28 -2.30 -15.94 -26.34
C ALA A 28 -3.20 -15.01 -27.19
N GLU A 29 -3.88 -15.55 -28.21
CA GLU A 29 -4.88 -14.82 -29.00
C GLU A 29 -6.15 -14.56 -28.23
N ILE A 30 -6.65 -15.54 -27.45
CA ILE A 30 -7.79 -15.34 -26.54
C ILE A 30 -7.45 -14.31 -25.45
N GLY A 31 -6.20 -14.28 -24.97
CA GLY A 31 -5.71 -13.26 -24.03
C GLY A 31 -5.61 -11.87 -24.66
N ARG A 32 -5.20 -11.77 -25.92
CA ARG A 32 -5.17 -10.51 -26.69
C ARG A 32 -6.57 -9.98 -27.00
N ASP A 33 -7.51 -10.86 -27.34
CA ASP A 33 -8.89 -10.46 -27.63
C ASP A 33 -9.67 -10.07 -26.36
N LYS A 34 -9.34 -10.64 -25.21
CA LYS A 34 -9.85 -10.19 -23.91
C LYS A 34 -9.30 -8.84 -23.48
N ASN A 35 -8.05 -8.51 -23.84
CA ASN A 35 -7.49 -7.16 -23.62
C ASN A 35 -8.00 -6.13 -24.66
N ALA A 36 -8.40 -6.55 -25.83
CA ALA A 36 -9.07 -5.68 -26.82
C ALA A 36 -10.53 -5.38 -26.48
N ARG A 37 -11.17 -6.22 -25.66
CA ARG A 37 -12.42 -5.92 -24.96
C ARG A 37 -12.21 -5.21 -23.61
N LYS A 38 -11.18 -4.40 -23.46
CA LYS A 38 -11.32 -3.22 -22.61
C LYS A 38 -12.51 -2.47 -23.21
N MET A 39 -13.68 -2.69 -22.60
CA MET A 39 -14.81 -1.79 -22.82
C MET A 39 -14.22 -0.40 -22.65
N SER A 40 -14.04 0.30 -23.76
CA SER A 40 -13.92 1.73 -23.71
C SER A 40 -15.24 2.14 -23.08
N THR A 41 -15.22 2.38 -21.79
CA THR A 41 -16.31 3.00 -21.07
C THR A 41 -16.53 4.27 -21.85
N THR A 42 -17.56 4.28 -22.69
CA THR A 42 -17.88 5.44 -23.52
C THR A 42 -18.21 6.52 -22.52
N ARG A 43 -17.21 7.38 -22.20
CA ARG A 43 -17.41 8.46 -21.25
C ARG A 43 -18.62 9.23 -21.69
N VAL A 44 -19.64 9.28 -20.83
CA VAL A 44 -20.85 10.06 -21.10
C VAL A 44 -20.42 11.50 -21.34
N ARG A 45 -20.55 11.97 -22.57
CA ARG A 45 -20.24 13.35 -22.93
C ARG A 45 -21.43 14.22 -22.57
N LEU A 46 -21.32 14.91 -21.44
CA LEU A 46 -22.30 15.94 -21.07
C LEU A 46 -22.04 17.19 -21.92
N PRO A 47 -23.10 17.82 -22.48
CA PRO A 47 -22.96 19.12 -23.14
C PRO A 47 -22.33 20.13 -22.19
N ASP A 48 -21.39 20.91 -22.70
CA ASP A 48 -20.77 21.98 -21.92
C ASP A 48 -21.63 23.24 -22.01
N LEU A 49 -22.46 23.45 -21.00
CA LEU A 49 -23.26 24.66 -20.85
C LEU A 49 -22.75 25.54 -19.70
N SER A 50 -21.55 25.27 -19.16
CA SER A 50 -20.98 25.97 -18.03
C SER A 50 -20.74 27.48 -18.27
N ALA A 51 -20.59 27.88 -19.53
CA ALA A 51 -20.43 29.29 -19.91
C ALA A 51 -21.72 30.13 -19.78
N ARG A 52 -22.89 29.50 -19.51
CA ARG A 52 -24.14 30.23 -19.32
C ARG A 52 -24.17 30.90 -17.93
N PRO A 53 -24.64 32.15 -17.84
CA PRO A 53 -24.70 32.86 -16.56
C PRO A 53 -25.91 32.49 -15.68
N ASP A 54 -26.78 31.59 -16.18
CA ASP A 54 -28.01 31.17 -15.53
C ASP A 54 -27.87 29.89 -14.68
N GLU A 55 -28.98 29.45 -14.08
CA GLU A 55 -29.06 28.22 -13.28
C GLU A 55 -28.64 26.99 -14.07
N ILE A 56 -28.85 26.98 -15.39
CA ILE A 56 -28.48 25.86 -16.28
C ILE A 56 -26.95 25.75 -16.35
N GLY A 57 -26.23 26.89 -16.42
CA GLY A 57 -24.77 26.89 -16.40
C GLY A 57 -24.19 26.34 -15.10
N ARG A 58 -24.78 26.75 -13.95
CA ARG A 58 -24.38 26.23 -12.62
C ARG A 58 -24.65 24.73 -12.49
N LEU A 59 -25.83 24.27 -12.95
CA LEU A 59 -26.21 22.86 -12.92
C LEU A 59 -25.30 22.03 -13.84
N SER A 60 -24.98 22.52 -15.04
CA SER A 60 -24.05 21.88 -15.97
C SER A 60 -22.66 21.69 -15.33
N SER A 61 -22.12 22.74 -14.68
CA SER A 61 -20.83 22.66 -13.99
C SER A 61 -20.84 21.65 -12.84
N ALA A 62 -21.88 21.66 -12.01
CA ALA A 62 -22.02 20.73 -10.90
C ALA A 62 -22.14 19.26 -11.39
N LEU A 63 -22.96 19.00 -12.42
CA LEU A 63 -23.12 17.68 -13.00
C LEU A 63 -21.84 17.16 -13.63
N ARG A 64 -21.12 18.01 -14.36
CA ARG A 64 -19.80 17.65 -14.94
C ARG A 64 -18.78 17.32 -13.86
N GLY A 65 -18.74 18.10 -12.78
CA GLY A 65 -17.89 17.83 -11.62
C GLY A 65 -18.23 16.46 -10.98
N MET A 66 -19.50 16.16 -10.75
CA MET A 66 -19.92 14.85 -10.22
C MET A 66 -19.55 13.69 -11.14
N VAL A 67 -19.75 13.85 -12.45
CA VAL A 67 -19.41 12.80 -13.43
C VAL A 67 -17.90 12.61 -13.52
N SER A 68 -17.10 13.68 -13.47
CA SER A 68 -15.63 13.58 -13.42
C SER A 68 -15.18 12.80 -12.17
N ALA A 69 -15.67 13.17 -11.00
CA ALA A 69 -15.35 12.50 -9.74
C ALA A 69 -15.77 11.01 -9.76
N LEU A 70 -16.92 10.68 -10.39
CA LEU A 70 -17.36 9.30 -10.54
C LEU A 70 -16.39 8.50 -11.44
N TYR A 71 -15.96 9.06 -12.58
CA TYR A 71 -15.01 8.37 -13.44
C TYR A 71 -13.63 8.20 -12.79
N GLU A 72 -13.14 9.21 -12.08
CA GLU A 72 -11.89 9.12 -11.31
C GLU A 72 -11.99 8.01 -10.26
N ARG A 73 -13.14 7.86 -9.60
CA ARG A 73 -13.38 6.79 -8.62
C ARG A 73 -13.44 5.40 -9.29
N ILE A 74 -14.06 5.28 -10.46
CA ILE A 74 -14.12 4.02 -11.22
C ILE A 74 -12.70 3.63 -11.68
N GLU A 75 -11.96 4.54 -12.32
CA GLU A 75 -10.58 4.30 -12.75
C GLU A 75 -9.66 3.92 -11.56
N GLY A 76 -9.82 4.60 -10.42
CA GLY A 76 -9.11 4.27 -9.18
C GLY A 76 -9.41 2.87 -8.66
N ASN A 77 -10.68 2.42 -8.74
CA ASN A 77 -11.09 1.08 -8.33
C ASN A 77 -10.58 0.00 -9.30
N GLU A 78 -10.63 0.24 -10.61
CA GLU A 78 -10.08 -0.68 -11.62
C GLU A 78 -8.57 -0.85 -11.46
N GLN A 79 -7.85 0.26 -11.24
CA GLN A 79 -6.41 0.22 -10.97
C GLN A 79 -6.13 -0.54 -9.67
N PHE A 80 -6.88 -0.28 -8.60
CA PHE A 80 -6.74 -0.99 -7.32
C PHE A 80 -6.94 -2.51 -7.48
N ALA A 81 -7.99 -2.95 -8.19
CA ALA A 81 -8.22 -4.36 -8.45
C ALA A 81 -7.08 -5.02 -9.24
N THR A 82 -6.50 -4.29 -10.20
CA THR A 82 -5.35 -4.74 -10.99
C THR A 82 -4.10 -4.89 -10.11
N ASP A 83 -3.82 -3.88 -9.29
CA ASP A 83 -2.67 -3.86 -8.40
C ASP A 83 -2.77 -4.97 -7.34
N VAL A 84 -3.95 -5.16 -6.73
CA VAL A 84 -4.24 -6.28 -5.81
C VAL A 84 -3.96 -7.64 -6.47
N ALA A 85 -4.43 -7.84 -7.71
CA ALA A 85 -4.22 -9.09 -8.42
C ALA A 85 -2.73 -9.37 -8.66
N HIS A 86 -1.94 -8.34 -8.97
CA HIS A 86 -0.48 -8.45 -9.11
C HIS A 86 0.21 -8.77 -7.79
N GLU A 87 -0.15 -8.07 -6.70
CA GLU A 87 0.46 -8.25 -5.38
C GLU A 87 0.11 -9.60 -4.73
N ILE A 88 -1.06 -10.17 -5.03
CA ILE A 88 -1.40 -11.54 -4.62
C ILE A 88 -0.65 -12.57 -5.47
N LYS A 89 -0.50 -12.34 -6.78
CA LYS A 89 0.14 -13.29 -7.69
C LYS A 89 1.61 -13.51 -7.37
N ASN A 90 2.32 -12.47 -6.93
CA ASN A 90 3.74 -12.52 -6.64
C ASN A 90 4.08 -13.53 -5.53
N PRO A 91 3.57 -13.43 -4.28
CA PRO A 91 3.83 -14.41 -3.22
C PRO A 91 3.29 -15.80 -3.56
N LEU A 92 2.16 -15.91 -4.29
CA LEU A 92 1.67 -17.21 -4.75
C LEU A 92 2.63 -17.90 -5.73
N ALA A 93 3.29 -17.14 -6.62
CA ALA A 93 4.29 -17.69 -7.51
C ALA A 93 5.54 -18.14 -6.74
N SER A 94 5.99 -17.35 -5.76
CA SER A 94 7.10 -17.70 -4.86
C SER A 94 6.79 -18.96 -4.05
N LEU A 95 5.64 -19.02 -3.39
CA LEU A 95 5.16 -20.20 -2.67
C LEU A 95 5.15 -21.46 -3.55
N ARG A 96 4.61 -21.36 -4.77
CA ARG A 96 4.58 -22.49 -5.72
C ARG A 96 5.97 -22.95 -6.10
N SER A 97 6.92 -22.02 -6.30
CA SER A 97 8.32 -22.31 -6.58
C SER A 97 9.00 -23.00 -5.40
N ALA A 98 8.83 -22.43 -4.18
CA ALA A 98 9.41 -22.99 -2.96
C ALA A 98 8.91 -24.42 -2.68
N VAL A 99 7.60 -24.66 -2.79
CA VAL A 99 7.00 -26.00 -2.65
C VAL A 99 7.50 -26.95 -3.73
N GLY A 100 7.65 -26.48 -4.97
CA GLY A 100 8.22 -27.28 -6.07
C GLY A 100 9.67 -27.69 -5.79
N THR A 101 10.48 -26.75 -5.32
CA THR A 101 11.89 -27.00 -4.99
C THR A 101 12.04 -27.89 -3.75
N MET A 102 11.16 -27.75 -2.75
CA MET A 102 11.15 -28.57 -1.52
C MET A 102 10.99 -30.07 -1.83
N ARG A 103 10.21 -30.41 -2.87
CA ARG A 103 10.00 -31.83 -3.28
C ARG A 103 11.28 -32.52 -3.76
N VAL A 104 12.25 -31.76 -4.26
CA VAL A 104 13.52 -32.28 -4.82
C VAL A 104 14.72 -31.95 -3.92
N ALA A 105 14.55 -31.10 -2.91
CA ALA A 105 15.58 -30.75 -1.96
C ALA A 105 16.00 -31.97 -1.14
N LYS A 106 17.31 -32.26 -1.14
CA LYS A 106 17.89 -33.43 -0.45
C LYS A 106 18.55 -33.06 0.88
N ARG A 107 18.90 -31.77 1.07
CA ARG A 107 19.60 -31.28 2.25
C ARG A 107 18.60 -30.62 3.19
N ASP A 108 18.77 -30.84 4.49
CA ASP A 108 17.85 -30.34 5.51
C ASP A 108 17.94 -28.80 5.66
N ASP A 109 19.14 -28.22 5.52
CA ASP A 109 19.34 -26.77 5.52
C ASP A 109 18.57 -26.06 4.38
N GLN A 110 18.57 -26.67 3.17
CA GLN A 110 17.79 -26.16 2.05
C GLN A 110 16.27 -26.23 2.30
N ARG A 111 15.81 -27.28 2.97
CA ARG A 111 14.40 -27.42 3.34
C ARG A 111 13.98 -26.40 4.36
N GLU A 112 14.83 -26.13 5.35
CA GLU A 112 14.61 -25.13 6.38
C GLU A 112 14.48 -23.72 5.78
N THR A 113 15.43 -23.33 4.92
CA THR A 113 15.35 -22.06 4.17
C THR A 113 14.07 -21.95 3.33
N LEU A 114 13.64 -23.03 2.67
CA LEU A 114 12.41 -23.04 1.87
C LEU A 114 11.15 -22.91 2.74
N LEU A 115 11.15 -23.50 3.94
CA LEU A 115 10.07 -23.34 4.92
C LEU A 115 9.98 -21.90 5.40
N GLU A 116 11.10 -21.25 5.70
CA GLU A 116 11.16 -19.83 6.07
C GLU A 116 10.56 -18.95 4.97
N VAL A 117 10.89 -19.21 3.70
CA VAL A 117 10.30 -18.48 2.55
C VAL A 117 8.78 -18.69 2.49
N ILE A 118 8.31 -19.92 2.68
CA ILE A 118 6.87 -20.24 2.68
C ILE A 118 6.17 -19.51 3.83
N GLU A 119 6.69 -19.58 5.05
CA GLU A 119 6.11 -18.90 6.20
C GLU A 119 6.09 -17.37 6.03
N HIS A 120 7.14 -16.80 5.46
CA HIS A 120 7.22 -15.38 5.15
C HIS A 120 6.13 -14.96 4.16
N ASP A 121 5.97 -15.69 3.06
CA ASP A 121 5.00 -15.37 2.01
C ASP A 121 3.55 -15.59 2.49
N VAL A 122 3.29 -16.58 3.34
CA VAL A 122 1.98 -16.76 3.99
C VAL A 122 1.66 -15.57 4.89
N ARG A 123 2.60 -15.14 5.74
CA ARG A 123 2.41 -13.96 6.60
C ARG A 123 2.21 -12.68 5.80
N ARG A 124 2.86 -12.56 4.65
CA ARG A 124 2.68 -11.44 3.71
C ARG A 124 1.29 -11.45 3.10
N LEU A 125 0.79 -12.61 2.65
CA LEU A 125 -0.57 -12.75 2.11
C LEU A 125 -1.66 -12.44 3.14
N ASP A 126 -1.52 -12.91 4.36
CA ASP A 126 -2.49 -12.66 5.43
C ASP A 126 -2.63 -11.15 5.71
N ARG A 127 -1.50 -10.45 5.78
CA ARG A 127 -1.50 -8.98 5.92
C ARG A 127 -2.10 -8.28 4.72
N LEU A 128 -1.75 -8.69 3.50
CA LEU A 128 -2.30 -8.11 2.29
C LEU A 128 -3.83 -8.22 2.26
N VAL A 129 -4.38 -9.39 2.62
CA VAL A 129 -5.82 -9.61 2.71
C VAL A 129 -6.46 -8.72 3.77
N SER A 130 -5.83 -8.57 4.93
CA SER A 130 -6.28 -7.69 6.01
C SER A 130 -6.28 -6.22 5.56
N ASP A 131 -5.22 -5.77 4.90
CA ASP A 131 -5.11 -4.40 4.41
C ASP A 131 -6.11 -4.09 3.28
N ILE A 132 -6.36 -5.05 2.38
CA ILE A 132 -7.40 -4.94 1.33
C ILE A 132 -8.78 -4.83 1.97
N SER A 133 -9.08 -5.68 2.97
CA SER A 133 -10.33 -5.62 3.72
C SER A 133 -10.53 -4.25 4.38
N ASN A 134 -9.49 -3.73 5.03
CA ASN A 134 -9.51 -2.42 5.67
C ASN A 134 -9.69 -1.28 4.65
N ALA A 135 -8.97 -1.31 3.52
CA ALA A 135 -9.09 -0.32 2.45
C ALA A 135 -10.50 -0.34 1.81
N SER A 136 -11.07 -1.52 1.60
CA SER A 136 -12.43 -1.66 1.04
C SER A 136 -13.53 -1.16 1.98
N ARG A 137 -13.35 -1.36 3.29
CA ARG A 137 -14.30 -0.89 4.31
C ARG A 137 -14.26 0.61 4.52
N LEU A 138 -13.08 1.24 4.38
CA LEU A 138 -12.92 2.69 4.53
C LEU A 138 -13.91 3.48 3.68
N ASP A 139 -14.13 3.10 2.43
CA ASP A 139 -15.05 3.79 1.52
C ASP A 139 -16.55 3.71 1.97
N SER A 140 -16.90 2.68 2.76
CA SER A 140 -18.28 2.44 3.20
C SER A 140 -18.57 2.87 4.65
N GLU A 141 -17.54 2.87 5.49
CA GLU A 141 -17.65 3.11 6.93
C GLU A 141 -17.41 4.58 7.31
N LEU A 142 -16.59 5.31 6.56
CA LEU A 142 -16.40 6.76 6.75
C LEU A 142 -17.71 7.57 6.69
N VAL A 143 -18.79 6.98 6.13
CA VAL A 143 -20.12 7.59 6.04
C VAL A 143 -21.01 7.21 7.24
N LYS A 144 -20.63 6.21 8.05
CA LYS A 144 -21.49 5.59 9.07
C LYS A 144 -20.92 5.63 10.49
N GLU A 145 -19.62 5.88 10.65
CA GLU A 145 -19.04 5.95 11.99
C GLU A 145 -19.48 7.24 12.68
N GLU A 146 -19.95 7.12 13.92
CA GLU A 146 -20.32 8.27 14.76
C GLU A 146 -19.05 9.10 15.03
N GLU A 147 -19.16 10.41 14.80
CA GLU A 147 -18.11 11.36 15.14
C GLU A 147 -18.07 11.52 16.66
N GLU A 148 -17.16 10.83 17.31
CA GLU A 148 -16.89 10.97 18.74
C GLU A 148 -15.74 11.96 18.99
N THR A 149 -15.81 12.70 20.08
CA THR A 149 -14.71 13.54 20.52
C THR A 149 -13.82 12.74 21.47
N PHE A 150 -12.58 12.53 21.12
CA PHE A 150 -11.60 11.78 21.91
C PHE A 150 -10.34 12.60 22.21
N ASP A 151 -9.52 12.12 23.15
CA ASP A 151 -8.23 12.72 23.49
C ASP A 151 -7.12 12.09 22.65
N LEU A 152 -6.61 12.86 21.69
CA LEU A 152 -5.54 12.45 20.77
C LEU A 152 -4.26 12.03 21.51
N LEU A 153 -3.89 12.76 22.57
CA LEU A 153 -2.64 12.47 23.29
C LEU A 153 -2.72 11.18 24.08
N LYS A 154 -3.89 10.88 24.65
CA LYS A 154 -4.14 9.60 25.32
C LYS A 154 -4.06 8.45 24.33
N MET A 155 -4.65 8.57 23.16
CA MET A 155 -4.56 7.57 22.09
C MET A 155 -3.11 7.35 21.65
N LEU A 156 -2.35 8.45 21.38
CA LEU A 156 -0.94 8.38 21.01
C LEU A 156 -0.09 7.76 22.12
N GLY A 157 -0.35 8.09 23.39
CA GLY A 157 0.34 7.49 24.53
C GLY A 157 0.20 5.97 24.57
N ASN A 158 -1.02 5.47 24.39
CA ASN A 158 -1.28 4.02 24.34
C ASN A 158 -0.53 3.32 23.19
N ILE A 159 -0.48 3.96 22.02
CA ILE A 159 0.26 3.45 20.85
C ILE A 159 1.77 3.46 21.11
N ASN A 160 2.29 4.57 21.67
CA ASN A 160 3.70 4.72 22.00
C ASN A 160 4.17 3.68 23.03
N ASP A 161 3.36 3.40 24.05
CA ASP A 161 3.68 2.39 25.07
C ASP A 161 3.77 0.98 24.48
N PHE A 162 2.94 0.68 23.48
CA PHE A 162 2.94 -0.62 22.83
C PHE A 162 4.09 -0.76 21.83
N LEU A 163 4.19 0.19 20.87
CA LEU A 163 5.17 0.13 19.79
C LEU A 163 6.59 0.49 20.25
N GLY A 164 6.73 1.29 21.33
CA GLY A 164 8.02 1.56 21.94
C GLY A 164 8.71 0.29 22.41
N ARG A 165 7.98 -0.65 23.03
CA ARG A 165 8.54 -1.96 23.43
C ARG A 165 8.99 -2.79 22.23
N GLU A 166 8.29 -2.68 21.12
CA GLU A 166 8.69 -3.36 19.88
C GLU A 166 9.97 -2.75 19.30
N ALA A 167 10.09 -1.42 19.30
CA ALA A 167 11.30 -0.71 18.89
C ALA A 167 12.49 -1.08 19.79
N ASP A 168 12.31 -1.02 21.12
CA ASP A 168 13.34 -1.39 22.11
C ASP A 168 13.85 -2.83 21.90
N SER A 169 12.96 -3.77 21.56
CA SER A 169 13.31 -5.17 21.28
C SER A 169 14.21 -5.33 20.05
N LYS A 170 14.25 -4.35 19.16
CA LYS A 170 15.12 -4.27 17.98
C LYS A 170 16.37 -3.40 18.19
N GLY A 171 16.59 -2.89 19.39
CA GLY A 171 17.68 -1.97 19.68
C GLY A 171 17.48 -0.54 19.16
N VAL A 172 16.25 -0.17 18.81
CA VAL A 172 15.89 1.16 18.32
C VAL A 172 15.42 2.03 19.48
N GLU A 173 16.07 3.18 19.71
CA GLU A 173 15.67 4.13 20.74
C GLU A 173 14.31 4.76 20.41
N TYR A 174 13.35 4.70 21.33
CA TYR A 174 12.01 5.24 21.12
C TYR A 174 11.72 6.45 22.03
N ILE A 175 11.47 7.61 21.44
CA ILE A 175 11.27 8.88 22.14
C ILE A 175 9.84 9.38 21.88
N ALA A 176 9.00 9.43 22.93
CA ALA A 176 7.69 10.05 22.88
C ALA A 176 7.76 11.44 23.54
N ASP A 177 7.54 12.49 22.76
CA ASP A 177 7.58 13.89 23.20
C ASP A 177 6.20 14.53 22.94
N LEU A 178 5.25 14.20 23.83
CA LEU A 178 3.87 14.68 23.76
C LEU A 178 3.66 15.79 24.79
N PRO A 179 2.87 16.85 24.47
CA PRO A 179 2.51 17.88 25.44
C PRO A 179 1.59 17.32 26.54
N ASP A 180 1.58 17.97 27.71
CA ASP A 180 0.75 17.55 28.83
C ASP A 180 -0.73 17.94 28.68
N ASP A 181 -1.01 19.04 27.97
CA ASP A 181 -2.37 19.57 27.78
C ASP A 181 -3.16 18.69 26.78
N PRO A 182 -4.32 18.13 27.16
CA PRO A 182 -5.10 17.24 26.30
C PRO A 182 -5.53 17.96 25.01
N ILE A 183 -5.43 17.25 23.90
CA ILE A 183 -5.86 17.73 22.58
C ILE A 183 -7.06 16.91 22.13
N ARG A 184 -8.22 17.55 22.04
CA ARG A 184 -9.46 16.91 21.60
C ARG A 184 -9.62 17.01 20.09
N VAL A 185 -9.92 15.87 19.46
CA VAL A 185 -10.17 15.74 18.02
C VAL A 185 -11.52 15.06 17.83
N GLN A 186 -12.25 15.45 16.80
CA GLN A 186 -13.48 14.77 16.38
C GLN A 186 -13.17 13.72 15.32
N GLY A 187 -13.78 12.57 15.45
CA GLY A 187 -13.69 11.49 14.48
C GLY A 187 -13.59 10.11 15.10
N PRO A 188 -13.56 9.04 14.30
CA PRO A 188 -13.41 7.67 14.77
C PRO A 188 -11.98 7.43 15.28
N GLU A 189 -11.80 7.35 16.61
CA GLU A 189 -10.50 7.15 17.27
C GLU A 189 -9.71 5.99 16.66
N GLY A 190 -10.37 4.84 16.40
CA GLY A 190 -9.72 3.65 15.88
C GLY A 190 -9.10 3.85 14.49
N ARG A 191 -9.72 4.70 13.65
CA ARG A 191 -9.19 5.02 12.31
C ARG A 191 -7.97 5.93 12.40
N LEU A 192 -8.03 6.94 13.25
CA LEU A 192 -6.87 7.81 13.46
C LEU A 192 -5.73 7.06 14.15
N ALA A 193 -6.02 6.15 15.09
CA ALA A 193 -5.02 5.27 15.68
C ALA A 193 -4.31 4.41 14.61
N GLN A 194 -5.05 3.88 13.64
CA GLN A 194 -4.49 3.12 12.52
C GLN A 194 -3.45 3.92 11.72
N VAL A 195 -3.67 5.23 11.52
CA VAL A 195 -2.68 6.11 10.86
C VAL A 195 -1.34 6.07 11.59
N PHE A 196 -1.35 6.30 12.92
CA PHE A 196 -0.12 6.38 13.69
C PHE A 196 0.55 5.02 13.87
N VAL A 197 -0.24 3.94 14.04
CA VAL A 197 0.29 2.57 14.02
C VAL A 197 1.03 2.31 12.69
N ASN A 198 0.45 2.65 11.55
CA ASN A 198 1.08 2.48 10.25
C ASN A 198 2.38 3.30 10.11
N LEU A 199 2.38 4.56 10.56
CA LEU A 199 3.56 5.41 10.46
C LEU A 199 4.70 4.92 11.37
N ILE A 200 4.38 4.56 12.62
CA ILE A 200 5.37 4.12 13.61
C ILE A 200 5.92 2.73 13.25
N THR A 201 5.07 1.76 12.86
CA THR A 201 5.53 0.45 12.42
C THR A 201 6.37 0.54 11.14
N ASN A 202 6.06 1.50 10.26
CA ASN A 202 6.88 1.78 9.11
C ASN A 202 8.27 2.28 9.53
N ALA A 203 8.36 3.26 10.43
CA ALA A 203 9.62 3.74 10.99
C ALA A 203 10.44 2.59 11.64
N ILE A 204 9.82 1.79 12.52
CA ILE A 204 10.46 0.62 13.15
C ILE A 204 11.01 -0.37 12.09
N SER A 205 10.35 -0.48 10.95
CA SER A 205 10.74 -1.43 9.90
C SER A 205 11.92 -0.97 9.05
N PHE A 206 12.24 0.33 9.05
CA PHE A 206 13.38 0.91 8.32
C PHE A 206 14.57 1.23 9.21
N CYS A 207 14.37 1.21 10.54
CA CYS A 207 15.44 1.41 11.51
C CYS A 207 16.20 0.12 11.78
N GLU A 208 17.51 0.27 12.04
CA GLU A 208 18.43 -0.77 12.48
C GLU A 208 18.81 -0.56 13.95
N ASP A 209 19.58 -1.51 14.53
CA ASP A 209 20.09 -1.39 15.90
C ASP A 209 20.94 -0.12 16.06
N GLY A 210 20.64 0.70 17.06
CA GLY A 210 21.27 2.00 17.31
C GLY A 210 20.59 3.19 16.65
N ASP A 211 19.55 2.99 15.81
CA ASP A 211 18.71 4.06 15.30
C ASP A 211 17.74 4.58 16.36
N ALA A 212 17.09 5.71 16.07
CA ALA A 212 16.09 6.32 16.95
C ALA A 212 14.80 6.66 16.20
N ILE A 213 13.69 6.55 16.91
CA ILE A 213 12.38 6.99 16.45
C ILE A 213 11.85 8.02 17.45
N ARG A 214 11.37 9.17 16.95
CA ARG A 214 10.75 10.19 17.77
C ARG A 214 9.33 10.45 17.31
N VAL A 215 8.37 10.36 18.24
CA VAL A 215 6.98 10.75 18.03
C VAL A 215 6.68 11.97 18.87
N TRP A 216 6.26 13.07 18.23
CA TRP A 216 5.93 14.28 18.95
C TRP A 216 4.74 15.02 18.35
N ALA A 217 4.04 15.79 19.18
CA ALA A 217 2.87 16.55 18.78
C ALA A 217 3.00 18.02 19.15
N ARG A 218 2.45 18.89 18.30
CA ARG A 218 2.43 20.34 18.56
C ARG A 218 1.10 20.96 18.12
N ARG A 219 0.44 21.63 19.05
CA ARG A 219 -0.77 22.40 18.75
C ARG A 219 -0.40 23.71 18.05
N ARG A 220 -1.13 24.04 17.01
CA ARG A 220 -1.10 25.29 16.27
C ARG A 220 -2.54 25.79 16.17
N GLU A 221 -2.81 27.04 16.43
CA GLU A 221 -4.15 27.67 16.35
C GLU A 221 -5.36 26.72 16.21
N ASN A 222 -5.71 26.34 14.97
CA ASN A 222 -6.84 25.45 14.62
C ASN A 222 -6.38 24.06 14.14
N ARG A 223 -5.13 23.68 14.37
CA ARG A 223 -4.58 22.38 13.95
C ARG A 223 -3.64 21.80 14.99
N VAL A 224 -3.56 20.49 15.02
CA VAL A 224 -2.47 19.78 15.68
C VAL A 224 -1.58 19.15 14.62
N LEU A 225 -0.28 19.31 14.78
CA LEU A 225 0.72 18.59 13.98
C LEU A 225 1.28 17.44 14.81
N ILE A 226 1.25 16.26 14.26
CA ILE A 226 1.85 15.04 14.83
C ILE A 226 2.96 14.60 13.88
N LEU A 227 4.15 14.36 14.41
CA LEU A 227 5.32 14.02 13.63
C LEU A 227 5.87 12.70 14.11
N VAL A 228 6.17 11.82 13.15
CA VAL A 228 6.90 10.57 13.35
C VAL A 228 8.21 10.72 12.58
N GLU A 229 9.31 10.73 13.31
CA GLU A 229 10.68 10.91 12.79
C GLU A 229 11.47 9.63 13.05
N ASP A 230 12.30 9.24 12.11
CA ASP A 230 13.26 8.16 12.25
C ASP A 230 14.65 8.59 11.79
N THR A 231 15.70 7.92 12.27
CA THR A 231 17.09 8.12 11.84
C THR A 231 17.55 7.07 10.83
N GLY A 232 16.61 6.36 10.23
CA GLY A 232 16.88 5.37 9.21
C GLY A 232 17.43 5.98 7.90
N PRO A 233 17.43 5.23 6.79
CA PRO A 233 18.10 5.64 5.55
C PRO A 233 17.44 6.85 4.84
N GLY A 234 16.30 7.33 5.35
CA GLY A 234 15.53 8.37 4.68
C GLY A 234 14.74 7.84 3.47
N ILE A 235 14.18 8.78 2.70
CA ILE A 235 13.34 8.49 1.54
C ILE A 235 14.01 9.06 0.29
N PRO A 236 14.21 8.28 -0.80
CA PRO A 236 14.70 8.82 -2.06
C PRO A 236 13.86 10.03 -2.52
N ASN A 237 14.48 11.07 -3.02
CA ASN A 237 13.77 12.31 -3.37
C ASN A 237 12.63 12.09 -4.37
N GLU A 238 12.82 11.15 -5.30
CA GLU A 238 11.79 10.78 -6.29
C GLU A 238 10.61 10.00 -5.68
N ALA A 239 10.84 9.41 -4.51
CA ALA A 239 9.86 8.63 -3.77
C ALA A 239 8.98 9.47 -2.85
N LEU A 240 9.44 10.64 -2.39
CA LEU A 240 8.70 11.49 -1.44
C LEU A 240 7.25 11.77 -1.85
N THR A 241 7.00 11.94 -3.16
CA THR A 241 5.64 12.15 -3.70
C THR A 241 4.91 10.85 -4.00
N LYS A 242 5.62 9.71 -4.01
CA LYS A 242 5.07 8.41 -4.41
C LYS A 242 4.78 7.50 -3.22
N VAL A 243 5.39 7.75 -2.03
CA VAL A 243 5.25 6.88 -0.84
C VAL A 243 3.81 6.67 -0.38
N PHE A 244 2.92 7.60 -0.72
CA PHE A 244 1.49 7.50 -0.44
C PHE A 244 0.67 6.85 -1.57
N LYS A 245 1.31 6.39 -2.65
CA LYS A 245 0.61 5.61 -3.68
C LYS A 245 0.41 4.19 -3.18
N ARG A 246 -0.71 3.60 -3.55
CA ARG A 246 -1.03 2.20 -3.21
C ARG A 246 0.03 1.27 -3.78
N PHE A 247 0.45 0.27 -2.99
CA PHE A 247 1.44 -0.75 -3.34
C PHE A 247 2.83 -0.21 -3.71
N TYR A 248 3.11 1.04 -3.39
CA TYR A 248 4.44 1.59 -3.60
C TYR A 248 5.40 1.08 -2.52
N SER A 249 6.53 0.51 -2.94
CA SER A 249 7.63 0.06 -2.07
C SER A 249 8.95 0.19 -2.84
N GLU A 250 9.96 0.78 -2.24
CA GLU A 250 11.34 0.90 -2.78
C GLU A 250 12.35 0.13 -1.92
N ARG A 251 11.95 -1.01 -1.36
CA ARG A 251 12.89 -1.85 -0.61
C ARG A 251 13.77 -2.65 -1.55
N PRO A 252 15.10 -2.82 -1.24
CA PRO A 252 15.96 -3.71 -1.99
C PRO A 252 15.39 -5.13 -2.05
N GLU A 253 15.62 -5.82 -3.19
CA GLU A 253 15.28 -7.24 -3.31
C GLU A 253 16.00 -8.03 -2.20
N GLY A 254 15.25 -8.72 -1.35
CA GLY A 254 15.76 -9.47 -0.19
C GLY A 254 15.43 -8.87 1.16
N GLN A 255 15.11 -7.58 1.26
CA GLN A 255 14.53 -6.93 2.44
C GLN A 255 13.04 -6.62 2.24
N PHE A 256 12.34 -7.43 1.48
CA PHE A 256 10.87 -7.32 1.33
C PHE A 256 10.24 -7.53 2.70
N GLY A 257 10.26 -6.45 3.48
CA GLY A 257 9.67 -6.41 4.80
C GLY A 257 8.17 -6.65 4.73
N ASN A 258 7.67 -6.89 5.86
CA ASN A 258 6.31 -7.26 6.21
C ASN A 258 5.21 -6.25 5.80
N ASN A 259 5.46 -5.27 4.94
CA ASN A 259 4.52 -4.20 4.60
C ASN A 259 3.89 -4.43 3.22
N SER A 260 2.56 -4.32 3.14
CA SER A 260 1.76 -4.50 1.92
C SER A 260 1.91 -3.36 0.90
N GLY A 261 2.52 -2.23 1.28
CA GLY A 261 2.51 -0.99 0.50
C GLY A 261 1.17 -0.25 0.49
N LEU A 262 0.20 -0.70 1.30
CA LEU A 262 -1.11 -0.06 1.45
C LEU A 262 -1.19 0.87 2.66
N GLY A 263 -0.39 0.63 3.71
CA GLY A 263 -0.50 1.34 4.98
C GLY A 263 -0.42 2.86 4.86
N LEU A 264 0.55 3.39 4.12
CA LEU A 264 0.70 4.84 3.91
C LEU A 264 -0.43 5.43 3.04
N ALA A 265 -0.89 4.70 2.02
CA ALA A 265 -2.01 5.12 1.19
C ALA A 265 -3.32 5.17 1.99
N ILE A 266 -3.58 4.18 2.84
CA ILE A 266 -4.70 4.13 3.78
C ILE A 266 -4.59 5.28 4.77
N SER A 267 -3.41 5.53 5.34
CA SER A 267 -3.18 6.64 6.27
C SER A 267 -3.52 7.99 5.64
N LYS A 268 -3.10 8.21 4.39
CA LYS A 268 -3.43 9.42 3.65
C LYS A 268 -4.95 9.57 3.45
N GLN A 269 -5.62 8.52 3.05
CA GLN A 269 -7.07 8.52 2.83
C GLN A 269 -7.83 8.82 4.13
N ILE A 270 -7.42 8.23 5.27
CA ILE A 270 -8.01 8.51 6.58
C ILE A 270 -7.80 9.98 6.96
N VAL A 271 -6.58 10.49 6.87
CA VAL A 271 -6.26 11.88 7.26
C VAL A 271 -7.03 12.88 6.39
N GLU A 272 -7.08 12.69 5.08
CA GLU A 272 -7.81 13.55 4.15
C GLU A 272 -9.34 13.52 4.42
N ALA A 273 -9.90 12.37 4.76
CA ALA A 273 -11.31 12.24 5.13
C ALA A 273 -11.66 13.02 6.42
N HIS A 274 -10.69 13.24 7.31
CA HIS A 274 -10.83 14.06 8.51
C HIS A 274 -10.45 15.54 8.28
N GLY A 275 -10.41 15.99 7.02
CA GLY A 275 -10.03 17.39 6.70
C GLY A 275 -8.58 17.74 7.06
N GLY A 276 -7.76 16.72 7.32
CA GLY A 276 -6.34 16.83 7.63
C GLY A 276 -5.45 16.81 6.39
N VAL A 277 -4.15 16.89 6.64
CA VAL A 277 -3.09 16.77 5.63
C VAL A 277 -2.00 15.85 6.12
N ILE A 278 -1.38 15.08 5.22
CA ILE A 278 -0.24 14.22 5.51
C ILE A 278 0.82 14.39 4.44
N TRP A 279 2.09 14.46 4.85
CA TRP A 279 3.20 14.48 3.91
C TRP A 279 4.45 13.82 4.52
N ALA A 280 5.44 13.54 3.68
CA ALA A 280 6.73 13.01 4.07
C ALA A 280 7.84 13.96 3.63
N GLU A 281 8.89 14.05 4.42
CA GLU A 281 10.10 14.81 4.13
C GLU A 281 11.32 14.10 4.71
N ASN A 282 12.51 14.43 4.18
CA ASN A 282 13.76 13.96 4.73
C ASN A 282 14.29 14.92 5.80
N ILE A 283 14.80 14.38 6.89
CA ILE A 283 15.58 15.11 7.87
C ILE A 283 16.98 15.30 7.30
N ARG A 284 17.46 16.54 7.23
CA ARG A 284 18.76 16.90 6.68
C ARG A 284 19.55 17.77 7.64
N PRO A 285 20.92 17.74 7.60
CA PRO A 285 21.77 18.59 8.42
C PRO A 285 21.47 20.08 8.23
N SER A 286 21.09 20.48 7.01
CA SER A 286 20.70 21.85 6.66
C SER A 286 19.53 21.85 5.71
N LYS A 287 18.54 22.71 5.96
CA LYS A 287 17.42 22.92 5.04
C LYS A 287 17.85 23.56 3.71
N ALA A 288 18.99 24.20 3.66
CA ALA A 288 19.52 24.87 2.46
C ALA A 288 20.19 23.89 1.49
N ASP A 289 20.64 22.75 1.97
CA ASP A 289 21.34 21.75 1.15
C ASP A 289 20.45 20.54 0.89
N MET A 290 19.75 20.59 -0.25
CA MET A 290 18.90 19.49 -0.72
C MET A 290 19.68 18.30 -1.30
N THR A 291 21.01 18.43 -1.44
CA THR A 291 21.88 17.39 -2.01
C THR A 291 22.57 16.55 -0.94
N SER A 292 22.57 17.01 0.33
CA SER A 292 23.11 16.23 1.44
C SER A 292 22.34 14.92 1.64
N GLU A 293 23.05 13.89 2.10
CA GLU A 293 22.41 12.62 2.48
C GLU A 293 21.39 12.86 3.60
N PRO A 294 20.22 12.20 3.55
CA PRO A 294 19.23 12.25 4.62
C PRO A 294 19.83 11.71 5.92
N LEU A 295 19.49 12.35 7.04
CA LEU A 295 19.73 11.83 8.39
C LEU A 295 18.58 10.94 8.88
N GLY A 296 17.53 10.80 8.07
CA GLY A 296 16.33 10.06 8.40
C GLY A 296 15.11 10.59 7.66
N ALA A 297 13.97 9.98 7.92
CA ALA A 297 12.69 10.41 7.37
C ALA A 297 11.80 11.06 8.44
N ARG A 298 10.84 11.84 7.98
CA ARG A 298 9.81 12.48 8.80
C ARG A 298 8.48 12.40 8.10
N PHE A 299 7.49 11.86 8.79
CA PHE A 299 6.10 11.92 8.38
C PHE A 299 5.35 12.91 9.25
N VAL A 300 4.58 13.79 8.64
CA VAL A 300 3.83 14.85 9.32
C VAL A 300 2.35 14.67 9.04
N VAL A 301 1.55 14.64 10.10
CA VAL A 301 0.08 14.62 10.05
C VAL A 301 -0.44 15.88 10.68
N GLY A 302 -1.26 16.65 9.95
CA GLY A 302 -1.96 17.82 10.43
C GLY A 302 -3.46 17.55 10.50
N LEU A 303 -4.06 17.60 11.70
CA LEU A 303 -5.50 17.44 11.92
C LEU A 303 -6.14 18.74 12.39
N PRO A 304 -7.38 19.03 11.99
CA PRO A 304 -8.15 20.15 12.56
C PRO A 304 -8.47 19.86 14.03
N VAL A 305 -8.52 20.92 14.88
CA VAL A 305 -8.86 20.88 16.31
C VAL A 305 -9.74 22.05 16.71
#